data_674df2689cc4df1bb51d3250168ca722
#
_entry.id   674df2689cc4df1bb51d3250168ca722
#
_cell.length_a   1.000
_cell.length_b   1.000
_cell.length_c   1.000
_cell.angle_alpha   90.00
_cell.angle_beta   90.00
_cell.angle_gamma   90.00
#
_symmetry.space_group_name_H-M   'P 1'
#
loop_
_entity.id
_entity.type
_entity.pdbx_description
1 polymer ?
#
loop_
_entity_poly.entity_id
_entity_poly.type
_entity_poly.pdbx_seq_one_letter_code
_entity_poly.pdbx_strand_id
1 'polypeptide(L)'
;MIRRLTILLLIVGCEEQVREEIIARHSMGEKKILVKYKGSGADEVIIERIFYNQNGDTIQLKQFSDNGEINVKWVYYNNGQIQQQLNYKDGNADGKYTTYFENGLVQREGNYKYGWEIGKWTEYYGNGKIKNERIFENGKLHGKWIEYDKNGNKIKEDNFINGRKRMVLFI
;
A
#
# COMPACT_ATOMS: atom_id res chain seq x y z
N MET A 1 26.85 -16.44 13.44
CA MET A 1 27.75 -15.33 13.08
C MET A 1 27.30 -14.82 11.71
N ILE A 2 26.56 -13.71 11.66
CA ILE A 2 26.04 -13.14 10.41
C ILE A 2 27.19 -12.39 9.76
N ARG A 3 27.73 -12.91 8.64
CA ARG A 3 28.70 -12.17 7.83
C ARG A 3 27.96 -11.06 7.10
N ARG A 4 28.22 -9.81 7.48
CA ARG A 4 27.78 -8.62 6.74
C ARG A 4 28.49 -8.61 5.39
N LEU A 5 27.76 -8.77 4.30
CA LEU A 5 28.26 -8.56 2.95
C LEU A 5 27.84 -7.15 2.53
N THR A 6 28.76 -6.19 2.70
CA THR A 6 28.56 -4.82 2.23
C THR A 6 28.98 -4.76 0.77
N ILE A 7 28.04 -4.56 -0.15
CA ILE A 7 28.34 -4.27 -1.55
C ILE A 7 28.37 -2.74 -1.66
N LEU A 8 29.58 -2.17 -1.74
CA LEU A 8 29.78 -0.75 -1.96
C LEU A 8 29.75 -0.48 -3.47
N LEU A 9 28.65 0.09 -3.99
CA LEU A 9 28.62 0.62 -5.35
C LEU A 9 29.13 2.06 -5.31
N LEU A 10 30.40 2.28 -5.66
CA LEU A 10 30.99 3.60 -5.87
C LEU A 10 30.52 4.13 -7.22
N ILE A 11 29.55 5.04 -7.23
CA ILE A 11 29.25 5.91 -8.38
C ILE A 11 29.90 7.25 -8.11
N VAL A 12 30.86 7.61 -8.96
CA VAL A 12 31.59 8.89 -8.88
C VAL A 12 30.74 9.99 -9.51
N GLY A 13 30.15 10.80 -8.66
CA GLY A 13 29.33 11.98 -8.97
C GLY A 13 28.65 12.45 -7.68
N CYS A 14 28.22 13.70 -7.60
CA CYS A 14 27.52 14.28 -6.42
C CYS A 14 26.15 13.62 -6.12
N GLU A 15 26.05 12.30 -6.26
CA GLU A 15 24.88 11.50 -5.89
C GLU A 15 25.03 11.04 -4.44
N GLU A 16 23.95 11.15 -3.70
CA GLU A 16 23.86 10.69 -2.31
C GLU A 16 24.24 9.20 -2.25
N GLN A 17 25.16 8.85 -1.34
CA GLN A 17 25.61 7.47 -1.19
C GLN A 17 24.46 6.59 -0.68
N VAL A 18 24.11 5.57 -1.45
CA VAL A 18 23.16 4.53 -1.04
C VAL A 18 23.92 3.24 -0.78
N ARG A 19 23.73 2.67 0.41
CA ARG A 19 24.29 1.38 0.82
C ARG A 19 23.17 0.34 0.95
N GLU A 20 23.43 -0.87 0.50
CA GLU A 20 22.52 -2.01 0.66
C GLU A 20 23.09 -3.03 1.65
N GLU A 21 22.24 -3.57 2.51
CA GLU A 21 22.61 -4.62 3.47
C GLU A 21 21.54 -5.71 3.53
N ILE A 22 21.97 -6.98 3.46
CA ILE A 22 21.10 -8.12 3.72
C ILE A 22 21.14 -8.41 5.22
N ILE A 23 20.05 -8.08 5.93
CA ILE A 23 19.95 -8.22 7.40
C ILE A 23 19.38 -9.57 7.83
N ALA A 24 18.75 -10.32 6.92
CA ALA A 24 18.24 -11.67 7.20
C ALA A 24 18.28 -12.52 5.92
N ARG A 25 18.44 -13.84 6.13
CA ARG A 25 18.38 -14.85 5.07
C ARG A 25 17.42 -15.97 5.44
N HIS A 26 16.85 -16.63 4.43
CA HIS A 26 16.15 -17.90 4.60
C HIS A 26 17.15 -19.02 4.94
N SER A 27 16.64 -20.17 5.39
CA SER A 27 17.48 -21.31 5.80
C SER A 27 18.40 -21.83 4.70
N MET A 28 18.03 -21.68 3.43
CA MET A 28 18.81 -22.08 2.26
C MET A 28 19.77 -21.01 1.74
N GLY A 29 19.85 -19.85 2.41
CA GLY A 29 20.81 -18.80 2.11
C GLY A 29 20.28 -17.63 1.26
N GLU A 30 19.10 -17.73 0.63
CA GLU A 30 18.52 -16.64 -0.15
C GLU A 30 18.19 -15.43 0.72
N LYS A 31 18.16 -14.25 0.09
CA LYS A 31 17.79 -12.99 0.77
C LYS A 31 16.37 -13.10 1.34
N LYS A 32 16.21 -12.76 2.61
CA LYS A 32 14.91 -12.61 3.25
C LYS A 32 14.53 -11.14 3.42
N ILE A 33 15.50 -10.33 3.84
CA ILE A 33 15.30 -8.88 4.04
C ILE A 33 16.54 -8.15 3.53
N LEU A 34 16.32 -7.22 2.61
CA LEU A 34 17.29 -6.24 2.16
C LEU A 34 16.91 -4.88 2.72
N VAL A 35 17.88 -4.15 3.25
CA VAL A 35 17.71 -2.77 3.72
C VAL A 35 18.63 -1.87 2.91
N LYS A 36 18.08 -0.73 2.46
CA LYS A 36 18.84 0.34 1.82
C LYS A 36 18.94 1.51 2.77
N TYR A 37 20.12 2.07 2.84
CA TYR A 37 20.48 3.20 3.68
C TYR A 37 20.94 4.35 2.80
N LYS A 38 20.68 5.57 3.24
CA LYS A 38 21.17 6.83 2.67
C LYS A 38 22.03 7.53 3.70
N GLY A 39 23.11 8.21 3.24
CA GLY A 39 24.05 8.88 4.14
C GLY A 39 25.24 8.01 4.53
N SER A 40 25.98 8.40 5.52
CA SER A 40 27.16 7.70 6.00
C SER A 40 27.41 7.92 7.50
N GLY A 41 27.99 6.90 8.16
CA GLY A 41 28.34 6.99 9.58
C GLY A 41 27.13 7.18 10.50
N ALA A 42 27.19 8.21 11.36
CA ALA A 42 26.13 8.49 12.34
C ALA A 42 24.86 9.08 11.74
N ASP A 43 24.95 9.63 10.51
CA ASP A 43 23.82 10.27 9.80
C ASP A 43 23.13 9.30 8.81
N GLU A 44 23.45 8.01 8.88
CA GLU A 44 22.87 7.01 8.00
C GLU A 44 21.42 6.72 8.38
N VAL A 45 20.49 6.85 7.41
CA VAL A 45 19.06 6.60 7.60
C VAL A 45 18.58 5.47 6.68
N ILE A 46 17.60 4.69 7.15
CA ILE A 46 16.94 3.67 6.33
C ILE A 46 15.97 4.38 5.39
N ILE A 47 16.11 4.14 4.09
CA ILE A 47 15.20 4.66 3.07
C ILE A 47 14.27 3.60 2.50
N GLU A 48 14.71 2.34 2.49
CA GLU A 48 13.92 1.22 1.95
C GLU A 48 14.14 -0.07 2.74
N ARG A 49 13.09 -0.87 2.88
CA ARG A 49 13.17 -2.25 3.37
C ARG A 49 12.37 -3.17 2.47
N ILE A 50 13.04 -4.16 1.89
CA ILE A 50 12.47 -5.11 0.92
C ILE A 50 12.46 -6.49 1.56
N PHE A 51 11.31 -7.16 1.50
CA PHE A 51 11.11 -8.51 2.02
C PHE A 51 10.92 -9.47 0.85
N TYR A 52 11.54 -10.63 0.93
CA TYR A 52 11.51 -11.67 -0.09
C TYR A 52 10.93 -12.97 0.45
N ASN A 53 10.29 -13.77 -0.42
CA ASN A 53 9.95 -15.15 -0.14
C ASN A 53 11.17 -16.07 -0.33
N GLN A 54 11.00 -17.40 -0.14
CA GLN A 54 12.08 -18.39 -0.30
C GLN A 54 12.57 -18.49 -1.75
N ASN A 55 11.75 -18.17 -2.74
CA ASN A 55 12.11 -18.19 -4.16
C ASN A 55 12.88 -16.94 -4.61
N GLY A 56 13.02 -15.94 -3.72
CA GLY A 56 13.67 -14.66 -4.03
C GLY A 56 12.73 -13.61 -4.61
N ASP A 57 11.42 -13.87 -4.71
CA ASP A 57 10.45 -12.88 -5.18
C ASP A 57 10.16 -11.86 -4.09
N THR A 58 10.02 -10.59 -4.48
CA THR A 58 9.62 -9.52 -3.55
C THR A 58 8.17 -9.70 -3.13
N ILE A 59 7.94 -9.82 -1.81
CA ILE A 59 6.60 -9.93 -1.24
C ILE A 59 6.12 -8.64 -0.58
N GLN A 60 7.05 -7.77 -0.15
CA GLN A 60 6.72 -6.48 0.45
C GLN A 60 7.87 -5.50 0.27
N LEU A 61 7.53 -4.22 0.06
CA LEU A 61 8.46 -3.10 0.08
C LEU A 61 7.90 -2.01 1.00
N LYS A 62 8.77 -1.42 1.82
CA LYS A 62 8.47 -0.22 2.62
C LYS A 62 9.48 0.85 2.29
N GLN A 63 8.99 2.06 2.02
CA GLN A 63 9.83 3.26 1.95
C GLN A 63 9.66 4.10 3.21
N PHE A 64 10.73 4.75 3.60
CA PHE A 64 10.82 5.55 4.81
C PHE A 64 11.19 7.00 4.46
N SER A 65 10.71 7.93 5.28
CA SER A 65 11.16 9.31 5.31
C SER A 65 12.48 9.44 6.06
N ASP A 66 13.13 10.59 5.95
CA ASP A 66 14.42 10.88 6.63
C ASP A 66 14.32 10.76 8.17
N ASN A 67 13.13 10.92 8.76
CA ASN A 67 12.88 10.70 10.19
C ASN A 67 12.63 9.22 10.56
N GLY A 68 12.73 8.29 9.60
CA GLY A 68 12.58 6.85 9.81
C GLY A 68 11.13 6.36 9.86
N GLU A 69 10.15 7.19 9.54
CA GLU A 69 8.74 6.78 9.47
C GLU A 69 8.39 6.18 8.10
N ILE A 70 7.47 5.21 8.09
CA ILE A 70 7.00 4.62 6.85
C ILE A 70 6.18 5.65 6.09
N ASN A 71 6.58 5.96 4.84
CA ASN A 71 5.83 6.80 3.92
C ASN A 71 4.87 5.98 3.07
N VAL A 72 5.35 4.88 2.49
CA VAL A 72 4.57 4.03 1.59
C VAL A 72 4.91 2.57 1.83
N LYS A 73 3.90 1.72 1.76
CA LYS A 73 4.04 0.27 1.81
C LYS A 73 3.41 -0.33 0.56
N TRP A 74 4.16 -1.21 -0.12
CA TRP A 74 3.66 -2.09 -1.18
C TRP A 74 3.67 -3.54 -0.71
N VAL A 75 2.67 -4.30 -1.16
CA VAL A 75 2.60 -5.76 -1.04
C VAL A 75 2.46 -6.31 -2.45
N TYR A 76 3.06 -7.45 -2.71
CA TYR A 76 3.11 -8.06 -4.03
C TYR A 76 2.48 -9.44 -4.02
N TYR A 77 1.88 -9.82 -5.13
CA TYR A 77 1.50 -11.20 -5.43
C TYR A 77 2.75 -12.03 -5.74
N ASN A 78 2.60 -13.37 -5.73
CA ASN A 78 3.69 -14.28 -6.11
C ASN A 78 4.13 -14.14 -7.58
N ASN A 79 3.29 -13.58 -8.44
CA ASN A 79 3.61 -13.27 -9.84
C ASN A 79 4.39 -11.95 -10.02
N GLY A 80 4.76 -11.27 -8.91
CA GLY A 80 5.50 -10.01 -8.91
C GLY A 80 4.65 -8.75 -9.12
N GLN A 81 3.35 -8.89 -9.40
CA GLN A 81 2.47 -7.74 -9.54
C GLN A 81 2.10 -7.15 -8.17
N ILE A 82 1.84 -5.84 -8.15
CA ILE A 82 1.41 -5.16 -6.93
C ILE A 82 0.02 -5.69 -6.54
N GLN A 83 -0.11 -6.13 -5.28
CA GLN A 83 -1.37 -6.50 -4.65
C GLN A 83 -2.00 -5.31 -3.92
N GLN A 84 -1.15 -4.50 -3.24
CA GLN A 84 -1.61 -3.38 -2.42
C GLN A 84 -0.56 -2.27 -2.37
N GLN A 85 -1.04 -1.04 -2.39
CA GLN A 85 -0.27 0.16 -2.05
C GLN A 85 -1.02 0.95 -0.97
N LEU A 86 -0.31 1.41 0.04
CA LEU A 86 -0.85 2.23 1.13
C LEU A 86 0.16 3.29 1.54
N ASN A 87 -0.30 4.54 1.59
CA ASN A 87 0.47 5.68 2.06
C ASN A 87 0.29 5.86 3.56
N TYR A 88 1.33 6.35 4.22
CA TYR A 88 1.37 6.61 5.65
C TYR A 88 1.87 8.03 5.95
N LYS A 89 1.43 8.56 7.07
CA LYS A 89 1.95 9.77 7.69
C LYS A 89 1.84 9.66 9.21
N ASP A 90 2.91 10.01 9.91
CA ASP A 90 2.98 9.98 11.38
C ASP A 90 2.52 8.61 11.95
N GLY A 91 2.96 7.50 11.30
CA GLY A 91 2.62 6.12 11.68
C GLY A 91 1.19 5.65 11.34
N ASN A 92 0.33 6.53 10.85
CA ASN A 92 -1.05 6.21 10.49
C ASN A 92 -1.22 6.09 8.97
N ALA A 93 -2.18 5.27 8.52
CA ALA A 93 -2.62 5.29 7.13
C ALA A 93 -3.14 6.69 6.80
N ASP A 94 -2.52 7.36 5.81
CA ASP A 94 -2.86 8.74 5.39
C ASP A 94 -2.54 8.89 3.90
N GLY A 95 -3.53 9.30 3.12
CA GLY A 95 -3.42 9.39 1.66
C GLY A 95 -3.98 8.18 0.93
N LYS A 96 -3.50 7.98 -0.29
CA LYS A 96 -4.06 6.99 -1.22
C LYS A 96 -3.86 5.55 -0.74
N TYR A 97 -4.92 4.75 -0.89
CA TYR A 97 -4.94 3.30 -0.78
C TYR A 97 -5.42 2.70 -2.09
N THR A 98 -4.74 1.67 -2.58
CA THR A 98 -5.15 0.93 -3.77
C THR A 98 -4.82 -0.54 -3.60
N THR A 99 -5.78 -1.42 -3.93
CA THR A 99 -5.53 -2.85 -4.13
C THR A 99 -5.79 -3.23 -5.58
N TYR A 100 -5.15 -4.30 -6.00
CA TYR A 100 -5.20 -4.78 -7.37
C TYR A 100 -5.57 -6.26 -7.38
N PHE A 101 -6.18 -6.72 -8.45
CA PHE A 101 -6.30 -8.14 -8.78
C PHE A 101 -4.97 -8.68 -9.31
N GLU A 102 -4.80 -10.01 -9.33
CA GLU A 102 -3.62 -10.67 -9.91
C GLU A 102 -3.42 -10.39 -11.42
N ASN A 103 -4.43 -9.90 -12.12
CA ASN A 103 -4.34 -9.45 -13.51
C ASN A 103 -3.91 -7.98 -13.66
N GLY A 104 -3.57 -7.31 -12.54
CA GLY A 104 -3.11 -5.92 -12.49
C GLY A 104 -4.21 -4.85 -12.53
N LEU A 105 -5.48 -5.23 -12.73
CA LEU A 105 -6.59 -4.28 -12.64
C LEU A 105 -6.85 -3.85 -11.20
N VAL A 106 -7.25 -2.59 -11.02
CA VAL A 106 -7.63 -2.09 -9.70
C VAL A 106 -8.82 -2.89 -9.16
N GLN A 107 -8.71 -3.34 -7.90
CA GLN A 107 -9.76 -4.03 -7.17
C GLN A 107 -10.54 -3.06 -6.26
N ARG A 108 -9.80 -2.19 -5.54
CA ARG A 108 -10.38 -1.20 -4.62
C ARG A 108 -9.45 0.00 -4.51
N GLU A 109 -10.02 1.19 -4.44
CA GLU A 109 -9.25 2.40 -4.17
C GLU A 109 -10.05 3.39 -3.33
N GLY A 110 -9.32 4.27 -2.63
CA GLY A 110 -9.85 5.34 -1.80
C GLY A 110 -8.74 6.05 -1.07
N ASN A 111 -9.12 6.81 -0.05
CA ASN A 111 -8.17 7.57 0.76
C ASN A 111 -8.39 7.32 2.25
N TYR A 112 -7.27 7.31 2.97
CA TYR A 112 -7.23 7.36 4.43
C TYR A 112 -6.83 8.74 4.93
N LYS A 113 -7.29 9.10 6.12
CA LYS A 113 -6.82 10.22 6.91
C LYS A 113 -6.76 9.81 8.37
N TYR A 114 -5.57 9.89 8.97
CA TYR A 114 -5.34 9.45 10.36
C TYR A 114 -5.85 8.03 10.67
N GLY A 115 -5.71 7.10 9.71
CA GLY A 115 -6.18 5.71 9.83
C GLY A 115 -7.67 5.49 9.50
N TRP A 116 -8.43 6.55 9.21
CA TRP A 116 -9.86 6.46 8.90
C TRP A 116 -10.11 6.60 7.40
N GLU A 117 -11.02 5.77 6.88
CA GLU A 117 -11.52 5.93 5.50
C GLU A 117 -12.22 7.27 5.35
N ILE A 118 -11.89 8.01 4.27
CA ILE A 118 -12.50 9.31 3.94
C ILE A 118 -12.84 9.41 2.46
N GLY A 119 -13.82 10.26 2.15
CA GLY A 119 -14.22 10.54 0.78
C GLY A 119 -14.78 9.34 0.04
N LYS A 120 -14.61 9.35 -1.26
CA LYS A 120 -15.12 8.29 -2.14
C LYS A 120 -14.19 7.08 -2.12
N TRP A 121 -14.80 5.90 -1.95
CA TRP A 121 -14.20 4.58 -2.12
C TRP A 121 -14.89 3.86 -3.26
N THR A 122 -14.10 3.25 -4.12
CA THR A 122 -14.59 2.51 -5.28
C THR A 122 -14.05 1.08 -5.24
N GLU A 123 -14.92 0.11 -5.44
CA GLU A 123 -14.56 -1.29 -5.68
C GLU A 123 -14.91 -1.66 -7.11
N TYR A 124 -14.09 -2.50 -7.72
CA TYR A 124 -14.23 -2.93 -9.11
C TYR A 124 -14.43 -4.44 -9.19
N TYR A 125 -15.04 -4.89 -10.25
CA TYR A 125 -15.01 -6.27 -10.69
C TYR A 125 -13.69 -6.61 -11.37
N GLY A 126 -13.35 -7.90 -11.49
CA GLY A 126 -12.16 -8.37 -12.20
C GLY A 126 -12.13 -8.04 -13.70
N ASN A 127 -13.24 -7.57 -14.29
CA ASN A 127 -13.32 -7.04 -15.65
C ASN A 127 -13.11 -5.50 -15.73
N GLY A 128 -12.74 -4.85 -14.62
CA GLY A 128 -12.47 -3.41 -14.51
C GLY A 128 -13.70 -2.52 -14.38
N LYS A 129 -14.93 -3.06 -14.43
CA LYS A 129 -16.14 -2.28 -14.21
C LYS A 129 -16.36 -2.03 -12.72
N ILE A 130 -16.95 -0.86 -12.39
CA ILE A 130 -17.29 -0.51 -11.02
C ILE A 130 -18.30 -1.53 -10.46
N LYS A 131 -18.00 -2.04 -9.25
CA LYS A 131 -18.87 -2.91 -8.48
C LYS A 131 -19.70 -2.12 -7.48
N ASN A 132 -19.05 -1.21 -6.74
CA ASN A 132 -19.74 -0.31 -5.83
C ASN A 132 -18.94 0.98 -5.59
N GLU A 133 -19.66 2.01 -5.19
CA GLU A 133 -19.13 3.28 -4.74
C GLU A 133 -19.71 3.60 -3.37
N ARG A 134 -18.86 4.04 -2.46
CA ARG A 134 -19.23 4.42 -1.09
C ARG A 134 -18.57 5.74 -0.73
N ILE A 135 -19.23 6.52 0.09
CA ILE A 135 -18.65 7.77 0.64
C ILE A 135 -18.48 7.59 2.14
N PHE A 136 -17.30 7.96 2.63
CA PHE A 136 -16.96 7.89 4.06
C PHE A 136 -16.62 9.27 4.59
N GLU A 137 -17.01 9.49 5.82
CA GLU A 137 -16.61 10.63 6.64
C GLU A 137 -16.18 10.11 8.02
N ASN A 138 -14.91 10.38 8.40
CA ASN A 138 -14.32 9.91 9.67
C ASN A 138 -14.53 8.40 9.92
N GLY A 139 -14.27 7.56 8.91
CA GLY A 139 -14.40 6.09 8.97
C GLY A 139 -15.83 5.56 8.97
N LYS A 140 -16.84 6.41 8.82
CA LYS A 140 -18.26 6.00 8.78
C LYS A 140 -18.87 6.29 7.42
N LEU A 141 -19.72 5.37 6.94
CA LEU A 141 -20.52 5.63 5.74
C LEU A 141 -21.33 6.92 5.90
N HIS A 142 -21.16 7.85 4.96
CA HIS A 142 -21.86 9.14 4.94
C HIS A 142 -22.14 9.56 3.50
N GLY A 143 -23.42 9.69 3.12
CA GLY A 143 -23.82 9.93 1.73
C GLY A 143 -24.25 8.66 1.02
N LYS A 144 -24.01 8.64 -0.29
CA LYS A 144 -24.49 7.55 -1.15
C LYS A 144 -23.61 6.31 -1.07
N TRP A 145 -24.30 5.15 -1.11
CA TRP A 145 -23.73 3.86 -1.45
C TRP A 145 -24.45 3.34 -2.68
N ILE A 146 -23.72 3.14 -3.78
CA ILE A 146 -24.25 2.69 -5.05
C ILE A 146 -23.62 1.34 -5.42
N GLU A 147 -24.43 0.38 -5.82
CA GLU A 147 -23.98 -0.92 -6.32
C GLU A 147 -24.35 -1.09 -7.79
N TYR A 148 -23.47 -1.75 -8.53
CA TYR A 148 -23.62 -2.02 -9.97
C TYR A 148 -23.47 -3.51 -10.25
N ASP A 149 -24.10 -4.00 -11.31
CA ASP A 149 -23.87 -5.35 -11.84
C ASP A 149 -22.56 -5.42 -12.66
N LYS A 150 -22.19 -6.63 -13.12
CA LYS A 150 -20.99 -6.84 -13.96
C LYS A 150 -21.09 -6.18 -15.35
N ASN A 151 -22.28 -5.75 -15.77
CA ASN A 151 -22.50 -5.01 -17.01
C ASN A 151 -22.36 -3.50 -16.83
N GLY A 152 -22.34 -3.01 -15.56
CA GLY A 152 -22.25 -1.61 -15.19
C GLY A 152 -23.60 -0.94 -14.97
N ASN A 153 -24.70 -1.71 -14.91
CA ASN A 153 -26.02 -1.16 -14.58
C ASN A 153 -26.14 -0.98 -13.07
N LYS A 154 -26.69 0.15 -12.66
CA LYS A 154 -26.95 0.41 -11.24
C LYS A 154 -28.09 -0.50 -10.76
N ILE A 155 -27.82 -1.29 -9.71
CA ILE A 155 -28.77 -2.23 -9.10
C ILE A 155 -29.26 -1.79 -7.74
N LYS A 156 -28.52 -0.87 -7.06
CA LYS A 156 -28.91 -0.38 -5.73
C LYS A 156 -28.36 1.01 -5.47
N GLU A 157 -29.10 1.80 -4.74
CA GLU A 157 -28.65 3.08 -4.17
C GLU A 157 -29.25 3.26 -2.78
N ASP A 158 -28.41 3.44 -1.80
CA ASP A 158 -28.77 3.75 -0.41
C ASP A 158 -28.10 5.04 0.01
N ASN A 159 -28.68 5.73 1.01
CA ASN A 159 -28.08 6.90 1.64
C ASN A 159 -27.79 6.62 3.12
N PHE A 160 -26.65 7.11 3.59
CA PHE A 160 -26.18 6.92 4.96
C PHE A 160 -25.85 8.25 5.62
N ILE A 161 -26.06 8.33 6.93
CA ILE A 161 -25.62 9.43 7.79
C ILE A 161 -24.95 8.79 9.01
N ASN A 162 -23.67 9.08 9.20
CA ASN A 162 -22.87 8.55 10.33
C ASN A 162 -22.99 7.02 10.51
N GLY A 163 -22.93 6.27 9.41
CA GLY A 163 -22.99 4.81 9.40
C GLY A 163 -24.40 4.22 9.47
N ARG A 164 -25.44 5.03 9.60
CA ARG A 164 -26.84 4.58 9.65
C ARG A 164 -27.53 4.82 8.31
N LYS A 165 -28.20 3.78 7.79
CA LYS A 165 -29.00 3.90 6.57
C LYS A 165 -30.18 4.88 6.81
N ARG A 166 -30.31 5.85 5.92
CA ARG A 166 -31.46 6.80 5.94
C ARG A 166 -32.66 6.10 5.30
N MET A 167 -33.69 5.83 6.10
CA MET A 167 -35.00 5.43 5.57
C MET A 167 -35.70 6.66 4.99
N VAL A 168 -36.13 6.58 3.74
CA VAL A 168 -37.07 7.56 3.16
C VAL A 168 -38.46 7.06 3.54
N LEU A 169 -39.11 7.73 4.50
CA LEU A 169 -40.53 7.54 4.74
C LEU A 169 -41.27 8.19 3.57
N PHE A 170 -41.88 7.38 2.72
CA PHE A 170 -42.90 7.89 1.79
C PHE A 170 -44.14 8.20 2.63
N ILE A 171 -44.46 9.46 2.78
CA ILE A 171 -45.71 9.97 3.36
C ILE A 171 -46.75 10.05 2.23
#